data_19458eaab4fec413c032d32e41267cf1
#
_entry.id   19458eaab4fec413c032d32e41267cf1
#
_cell.length_a   1.000
_cell.length_b   1.000
_cell.length_c   1.000
_cell.angle_alpha   90.00
_cell.angle_beta   90.00
_cell.angle_gamma   90.00
#
_symmetry.space_group_name_H-M   'P 1'
#
loop_
_entity.id
_entity.type
_entity.pdbx_description
1 polymer ?
#
loop_
_entity_poly.entity_id
_entity_poly.type
_entity_poly.pdbx_seq_one_letter_code
_entity_poly.pdbx_strand_id
1 'polypeptide(L)'
;MGTHPSVPSKNIASGETLRDLVTTHPELLGPAVSGAFGAGELPFLFKVLSIRKALSIQAHPDKALGAQLHAADPKNYPDDNHKPEMAIAVTAFEGFCGFRPLEQISALLESVPEFKEIIGDAEAKAFETAVAGQEHAAEGSPEDKANRKALQALFSKLMNASANRVEDTARRLVERAASQSETFAAGFAYFDELAEDNGVRRGTDLAHLITRLNTQFPNDIGLFCGGLLLNYVRLYPGEAMFLRAKDPHAYISGDIIECMAASDNVVRAGFTPKFKDVDNLVSMLTYSYNPVLEQKMKPLPFPRAHATNGSAEFILYDPPIAEFAVLEGKLEPTATAAVEGLAGPSILITTEGAGKISTQGTEITLHAGSVIFIAPGTPVDIEASERLVTYRAFVEVSPETKL
;
A
#
# COMPACT_ATOMS: atom_id res chain seq x y z
N MET A 1 10.26 3.12 -11.19
CA MET A 1 11.73 3.24 -11.33
C MET A 1 12.34 1.95 -10.80
N GLY A 2 13.42 1.47 -11.43
CA GLY A 2 14.04 0.20 -11.07
C GLY A 2 14.44 -0.62 -12.31
N THR A 3 14.61 -1.92 -12.11
CA THR A 3 15.10 -2.87 -13.12
C THR A 3 13.99 -3.77 -13.70
N HIS A 4 12.72 -3.36 -13.62
CA HIS A 4 11.59 -4.17 -14.10
C HIS A 4 11.80 -4.63 -15.55
N PRO A 5 11.63 -5.93 -15.88
CA PRO A 5 11.98 -6.48 -17.19
C PRO A 5 11.25 -5.82 -18.36
N SER A 6 9.99 -5.45 -18.19
CA SER A 6 9.20 -4.85 -19.26
C SER A 6 9.42 -3.34 -19.41
N VAL A 7 9.74 -2.62 -18.31
CA VAL A 7 9.87 -1.16 -18.29
C VAL A 7 11.02 -0.74 -17.36
N PRO A 8 12.28 -1.07 -17.66
CA PRO A 8 13.42 -0.65 -16.84
C PRO A 8 13.66 0.86 -16.95
N SER A 9 14.18 1.45 -15.86
CA SER A 9 14.71 2.81 -15.90
C SER A 9 15.89 2.90 -16.87
N LYS A 10 16.11 4.08 -17.46
CA LYS A 10 17.18 4.31 -18.44
C LYS A 10 18.09 5.45 -17.99
N ASN A 11 19.38 5.30 -18.23
CA ASN A 11 20.34 6.38 -18.14
C ASN A 11 20.04 7.40 -19.25
N ILE A 12 19.82 8.65 -18.88
CA ILE A 12 19.44 9.72 -19.83
C ILE A 12 20.57 10.00 -20.82
N ALA A 13 21.84 9.92 -20.39
CA ALA A 13 22.98 10.24 -21.23
C ALA A 13 23.35 9.12 -22.23
N SER A 14 23.32 7.84 -21.78
CA SER A 14 23.70 6.71 -22.63
C SER A 14 22.52 6.02 -23.30
N GLY A 15 21.31 6.16 -22.77
CA GLY A 15 20.11 5.41 -23.19
C GLY A 15 20.08 3.96 -22.69
N GLU A 16 21.12 3.51 -22.01
CA GLU A 16 21.26 2.16 -21.46
C GLU A 16 20.28 1.94 -20.32
N THR A 17 19.71 0.74 -20.21
CA THR A 17 18.79 0.44 -19.15
C THR A 17 19.50 0.22 -17.81
N LEU A 18 18.87 0.58 -16.71
CA LEU A 18 19.43 0.29 -15.38
C LEU A 18 19.61 -1.22 -15.17
N ARG A 19 18.74 -2.04 -15.77
CA ARG A 19 18.84 -3.51 -15.75
C ARG A 19 20.15 -3.99 -16.42
N ASP A 20 20.47 -3.48 -17.61
CA ASP A 20 21.70 -3.83 -18.32
C ASP A 20 22.92 -3.33 -17.53
N LEU A 21 22.86 -2.11 -17.00
CA LEU A 21 23.94 -1.53 -16.19
C LEU A 21 24.25 -2.39 -14.95
N VAL A 22 23.27 -2.78 -14.15
CA VAL A 22 23.52 -3.59 -12.93
C VAL A 22 23.89 -5.05 -13.26
N THR A 23 23.56 -5.53 -14.47
CA THR A 23 23.96 -6.86 -14.95
C THR A 23 25.42 -6.86 -15.39
N THR A 24 25.85 -5.83 -16.11
CA THR A 24 27.23 -5.69 -16.60
C THR A 24 28.19 -5.17 -15.53
N HIS A 25 27.67 -4.45 -14.52
CA HIS A 25 28.39 -3.83 -13.42
C HIS A 25 27.80 -4.27 -12.08
N PRO A 26 28.06 -5.52 -11.61
CA PRO A 26 27.47 -6.05 -10.37
C PRO A 26 27.84 -5.25 -9.11
N GLU A 27 28.95 -4.49 -9.15
CA GLU A 27 29.35 -3.56 -8.09
C GLU A 27 28.29 -2.47 -7.83
N LEU A 28 27.43 -2.16 -8.79
CA LEU A 28 26.31 -1.21 -8.64
C LEU A 28 25.17 -1.76 -7.72
N LEU A 29 25.11 -3.07 -7.52
CA LEU A 29 24.24 -3.69 -6.50
C LEU A 29 24.95 -3.88 -5.17
N GLY A 30 26.24 -4.14 -5.23
CA GLY A 30 27.04 -4.53 -4.09
C GLY A 30 26.91 -6.02 -3.72
N PRO A 31 27.96 -6.62 -3.10
CA PRO A 31 28.00 -8.05 -2.85
C PRO A 31 26.92 -8.55 -1.88
N ALA A 32 26.56 -7.75 -0.88
CA ALA A 32 25.53 -8.13 0.10
C ALA A 32 24.14 -8.24 -0.54
N VAL A 33 23.76 -7.25 -1.36
CA VAL A 33 22.47 -7.24 -2.04
C VAL A 33 22.40 -8.33 -3.10
N SER A 34 23.46 -8.49 -3.92
CA SER A 34 23.54 -9.56 -4.92
C SER A 34 23.51 -10.95 -4.28
N GLY A 35 24.10 -11.12 -3.10
CA GLY A 35 24.09 -12.39 -2.35
C GLY A 35 22.70 -12.71 -1.78
N ALA A 36 21.94 -11.71 -1.35
CA ALA A 36 20.63 -11.88 -0.73
C ALA A 36 19.49 -12.03 -1.75
N PHE A 37 19.52 -11.24 -2.84
CA PHE A 37 18.40 -11.12 -3.77
C PHE A 37 18.73 -11.60 -5.20
N GLY A 38 19.95 -12.02 -5.46
CA GLY A 38 20.43 -12.37 -6.79
C GLY A 38 21.08 -11.21 -7.53
N ALA A 39 21.78 -11.53 -8.63
CA ALA A 39 22.47 -10.54 -9.44
C ALA A 39 21.58 -10.04 -10.59
N GLY A 40 21.79 -8.80 -11.02
CA GLY A 40 21.18 -8.22 -12.22
C GLY A 40 19.86 -7.49 -12.02
N GLU A 41 19.32 -7.46 -10.79
CA GLU A 41 18.06 -6.77 -10.50
C GLU A 41 18.07 -6.08 -9.14
N LEU A 42 17.39 -4.93 -9.04
CA LEU A 42 17.05 -4.35 -7.76
C LEU A 42 15.90 -5.14 -7.12
N PRO A 43 15.91 -5.39 -5.80
CA PRO A 43 14.84 -6.14 -5.14
C PRO A 43 13.54 -5.34 -5.00
N PHE A 44 13.53 -4.08 -5.40
CA PHE A 44 12.37 -3.19 -5.27
C PHE A 44 12.04 -2.45 -6.56
N LEU A 45 10.78 -2.02 -6.64
CA LEU A 45 10.28 -1.03 -7.58
C LEU A 45 9.84 0.21 -6.84
N PHE A 46 10.20 1.39 -7.36
CA PHE A 46 9.94 2.68 -6.76
C PHE A 46 9.15 3.57 -7.72
N LYS A 47 8.03 4.15 -7.27
CA LYS A 47 7.10 4.86 -8.12
C LYS A 47 6.56 6.11 -7.46
N VAL A 48 6.14 7.08 -8.28
CA VAL A 48 5.20 8.13 -7.93
C VAL A 48 3.88 7.78 -8.60
N LEU A 49 2.82 7.67 -7.83
CA LEU A 49 1.48 7.42 -8.36
C LEU A 49 0.58 8.62 -8.08
N SER A 50 -0.13 9.07 -9.10
CA SER A 50 -1.18 10.09 -9.01
C SER A 50 -2.52 9.41 -9.30
N ILE A 51 -3.35 9.25 -8.27
CA ILE A 51 -4.55 8.43 -8.30
C ILE A 51 -5.77 9.34 -8.36
N ARG A 52 -6.40 9.42 -9.52
CA ARG A 52 -7.65 10.15 -9.75
C ARG A 52 -8.87 9.24 -9.74
N LYS A 53 -8.69 7.98 -10.12
CA LYS A 53 -9.70 6.92 -10.11
C LYS A 53 -9.20 5.78 -9.25
N ALA A 54 -10.05 5.23 -8.40
CA ALA A 54 -9.68 4.12 -7.54
C ALA A 54 -9.08 2.95 -8.34
N LEU A 55 -8.03 2.35 -7.81
CA LEU A 55 -7.45 1.14 -8.35
C LEU A 55 -8.21 -0.08 -7.86
N SER A 56 -7.96 -1.24 -8.48
CA SER A 56 -8.61 -2.48 -8.06
C SER A 56 -8.34 -2.81 -6.59
N ILE A 57 -9.34 -3.36 -5.91
CA ILE A 57 -9.12 -4.01 -4.63
C ILE A 57 -8.34 -5.29 -4.90
N GLN A 58 -7.21 -5.46 -4.23
CA GLN A 58 -6.25 -6.52 -4.48
C GLN A 58 -5.56 -6.99 -3.21
N ALA A 59 -4.96 -8.17 -3.29
CA ALA A 59 -4.00 -8.68 -2.33
C ALA A 59 -2.85 -9.37 -3.07
N HIS A 60 -1.73 -9.57 -2.39
CA HIS A 60 -0.55 -10.20 -2.98
C HIS A 60 -0.17 -11.46 -2.19
N PRO A 61 0.27 -12.54 -2.85
CA PRO A 61 0.75 -13.73 -2.15
C PRO A 61 2.03 -13.43 -1.34
N ASP A 62 2.29 -14.23 -0.30
CA ASP A 62 3.63 -14.33 0.28
C ASP A 62 4.58 -15.11 -0.64
N LYS A 63 5.88 -15.17 -0.33
CA LYS A 63 6.89 -15.85 -1.16
C LYS A 63 6.53 -17.32 -1.42
N ALA A 64 6.10 -18.06 -0.41
CA ALA A 64 5.79 -19.48 -0.55
C ALA A 64 4.58 -19.70 -1.48
N LEU A 65 3.54 -18.90 -1.31
CA LEU A 65 2.35 -18.97 -2.17
C LEU A 65 2.63 -18.41 -3.57
N GLY A 66 3.41 -17.34 -3.70
CA GLY A 66 3.82 -16.78 -5.00
C GLY A 66 4.50 -17.82 -5.87
N ALA A 67 5.46 -18.56 -5.33
CA ALA A 67 6.15 -19.65 -6.02
C ALA A 67 5.18 -20.79 -6.43
N GLN A 68 4.21 -21.16 -5.57
CA GLN A 68 3.22 -22.18 -5.90
C GLN A 68 2.27 -21.73 -7.02
N LEU A 69 1.77 -20.51 -6.93
CA LEU A 69 0.84 -19.94 -7.92
C LEU A 69 1.53 -19.77 -9.28
N HIS A 70 2.76 -19.26 -9.29
CA HIS A 70 3.55 -19.13 -10.52
C HIS A 70 3.79 -20.50 -11.18
N ALA A 71 4.16 -21.51 -10.41
CA ALA A 71 4.36 -22.86 -10.95
C ALA A 71 3.07 -23.48 -11.51
N ALA A 72 1.91 -23.18 -10.91
CA ALA A 72 0.62 -23.71 -11.33
C ALA A 72 -0.02 -22.93 -12.49
N ASP A 73 0.10 -21.60 -12.51
CA ASP A 73 -0.51 -20.72 -13.51
C ASP A 73 0.38 -19.48 -13.80
N PRO A 74 1.49 -19.66 -14.54
CA PRO A 74 2.43 -18.57 -14.85
C PRO A 74 1.82 -17.46 -15.74
N LYS A 75 0.66 -17.71 -16.34
CA LYS A 75 -0.05 -16.71 -17.13
C LYS A 75 -0.69 -15.63 -16.23
N ASN A 76 -1.27 -16.02 -15.12
CA ASN A 76 -1.92 -15.10 -14.18
C ASN A 76 -1.00 -14.67 -13.03
N TYR A 77 0.06 -15.44 -12.76
CA TYR A 77 1.08 -15.18 -11.73
C TYR A 77 2.47 -15.18 -12.39
N PRO A 78 2.94 -14.02 -12.92
CA PRO A 78 4.07 -13.94 -13.83
C PRO A 78 5.45 -14.17 -13.20
N ASP A 79 5.55 -14.15 -11.87
CA ASP A 79 6.79 -14.40 -11.14
C ASP A 79 6.53 -15.20 -9.85
N ASP A 80 7.59 -15.71 -9.23
CA ASP A 80 7.54 -16.54 -8.02
C ASP A 80 7.71 -15.73 -6.72
N ASN A 81 7.72 -14.40 -6.81
CA ASN A 81 8.01 -13.53 -5.68
C ASN A 81 6.74 -13.01 -4.98
N HIS A 82 6.94 -12.53 -3.77
CA HIS A 82 5.93 -11.77 -3.03
C HIS A 82 5.95 -10.28 -3.41
N LYS A 83 4.90 -9.57 -3.01
CA LYS A 83 4.77 -8.16 -3.34
C LYS A 83 4.29 -7.33 -2.15
N PRO A 84 5.03 -7.26 -1.04
CA PRO A 84 4.73 -6.27 -0.02
C PRO A 84 4.94 -4.88 -0.61
N GLU A 85 4.05 -3.95 -0.25
CA GLU A 85 4.04 -2.58 -0.74
C GLU A 85 4.05 -1.60 0.44
N MET A 86 4.56 -0.40 0.19
CA MET A 86 4.46 0.73 1.10
C MET A 86 4.00 1.95 0.32
N ALA A 87 3.05 2.68 0.87
CA ALA A 87 2.56 3.94 0.33
C ALA A 87 2.85 5.06 1.32
N ILE A 88 3.52 6.13 0.86
CA ILE A 88 3.77 7.36 1.60
C ILE A 88 2.98 8.48 0.91
N ALA A 89 2.10 9.15 1.64
CA ALA A 89 1.29 10.23 1.09
C ALA A 89 2.14 11.48 0.74
N VAL A 90 2.04 11.92 -0.50
CA VAL A 90 2.62 13.19 -0.97
C VAL A 90 1.58 14.32 -0.90
N THR A 91 0.32 13.99 -1.23
CA THR A 91 -0.85 14.83 -1.00
C THR A 91 -1.84 14.11 -0.09
N ALA A 92 -2.96 14.74 0.27
CA ALA A 92 -4.02 14.05 0.99
C ALA A 92 -4.42 12.79 0.20
N PHE A 93 -4.33 11.63 0.84
CA PHE A 93 -4.51 10.33 0.22
C PHE A 93 -5.65 9.55 0.89
N GLU A 94 -6.35 8.77 0.09
CA GLU A 94 -7.40 7.86 0.54
C GLU A 94 -7.13 6.45 0.02
N GLY A 95 -7.35 5.44 0.87
CA GLY A 95 -7.19 4.03 0.49
C GLY A 95 -8.03 3.09 1.33
N PHE A 96 -8.08 1.83 0.91
CA PHE A 96 -8.53 0.70 1.74
C PHE A 96 -7.31 -0.10 2.18
N CYS A 97 -7.29 -0.57 3.45
CA CYS A 97 -6.20 -1.38 3.99
C CYS A 97 -6.67 -2.30 5.11
N GLY A 98 -6.65 -3.61 4.87
CA GLY A 98 -7.08 -4.63 5.82
C GLY A 98 -8.57 -4.62 6.13
N PHE A 99 -9.05 -5.68 6.80
CA PHE A 99 -10.46 -5.72 7.22
C PHE A 99 -10.73 -4.79 8.39
N ARG A 100 -11.95 -4.26 8.44
CA ARG A 100 -12.44 -3.47 9.57
C ARG A 100 -12.46 -4.29 10.86
N PRO A 101 -12.38 -3.64 12.04
CA PRO A 101 -12.74 -4.25 13.31
C PRO A 101 -14.08 -4.98 13.24
N LEU A 102 -14.19 -6.13 13.92
CA LEU A 102 -15.35 -7.03 13.79
C LEU A 102 -16.65 -6.38 14.28
N GLU A 103 -16.59 -5.53 15.30
CA GLU A 103 -17.73 -4.77 15.79
C GLU A 103 -18.27 -3.79 14.74
N GLN A 104 -17.40 -3.22 13.90
CA GLN A 104 -17.83 -2.36 12.79
C GLN A 104 -18.51 -3.17 11.70
N ILE A 105 -18.01 -4.38 11.40
CA ILE A 105 -18.63 -5.27 10.41
C ILE A 105 -20.00 -5.72 10.89
N SER A 106 -20.13 -6.10 12.16
CA SER A 106 -21.42 -6.47 12.78
C SER A 106 -22.43 -5.31 12.73
N ALA A 107 -22.01 -4.09 13.09
CA ALA A 107 -22.87 -2.91 13.00
C ALA A 107 -23.33 -2.61 11.56
N LEU A 108 -22.49 -2.87 10.56
CA LEU A 108 -22.84 -2.72 9.14
C LEU A 108 -23.80 -3.81 8.66
N LEU A 109 -23.66 -5.06 9.12
CA LEU A 109 -24.60 -6.14 8.83
C LEU A 109 -26.00 -5.84 9.41
N GLU A 110 -26.08 -5.20 10.58
CA GLU A 110 -27.34 -4.80 11.19
C GLU A 110 -27.99 -3.60 10.49
N SER A 111 -27.19 -2.59 10.10
CA SER A 111 -27.66 -1.29 9.62
C SER A 111 -27.75 -1.14 8.10
N VAL A 112 -27.14 -2.06 7.32
CA VAL A 112 -27.14 -2.06 5.86
C VAL A 112 -27.83 -3.31 5.32
N PRO A 113 -29.15 -3.25 5.06
CA PRO A 113 -29.94 -4.43 4.63
C PRO A 113 -29.39 -5.11 3.38
N GLU A 114 -28.89 -4.34 2.40
CA GLU A 114 -28.33 -4.86 1.16
C GLU A 114 -27.04 -5.67 1.43
N PHE A 115 -26.27 -5.29 2.44
CA PHE A 115 -25.08 -6.06 2.83
C PHE A 115 -25.48 -7.39 3.47
N LYS A 116 -26.45 -7.36 4.39
CA LYS A 116 -26.98 -8.58 4.99
C LYS A 116 -27.61 -9.50 3.95
N GLU A 117 -28.37 -8.95 3.01
CA GLU A 117 -29.00 -9.71 1.93
C GLU A 117 -27.98 -10.41 1.03
N ILE A 118 -26.92 -9.71 0.55
CA ILE A 118 -25.92 -10.31 -0.35
C ILE A 118 -25.12 -11.43 0.33
N ILE A 119 -24.87 -11.30 1.64
CA ILE A 119 -24.24 -12.35 2.47
C ILE A 119 -25.22 -13.52 2.69
N GLY A 120 -26.45 -13.23 3.09
CA GLY A 120 -27.47 -14.18 3.54
C GLY A 120 -27.68 -14.12 5.05
N ASP A 121 -28.95 -14.20 5.50
CA ASP A 121 -29.30 -14.07 6.93
C ASP A 121 -28.63 -15.13 7.81
N ALA A 122 -28.53 -16.36 7.34
CA ALA A 122 -27.92 -17.45 8.07
C ALA A 122 -26.42 -17.24 8.30
N GLU A 123 -25.71 -16.82 7.27
CA GLU A 123 -24.27 -16.54 7.30
C GLU A 123 -23.94 -15.28 8.13
N ALA A 124 -24.74 -14.23 7.97
CA ALA A 124 -24.61 -13.03 8.79
C ALA A 124 -24.81 -13.36 10.28
N LYS A 125 -25.86 -14.13 10.60
CA LYS A 125 -26.12 -14.57 11.98
C LYS A 125 -25.02 -15.48 12.53
N ALA A 126 -24.47 -16.37 11.71
CA ALA A 126 -23.36 -17.24 12.10
C ALA A 126 -22.10 -16.41 12.42
N PHE A 127 -21.78 -15.40 11.61
CA PHE A 127 -20.67 -14.47 11.86
C PHE A 127 -20.88 -13.72 13.17
N GLU A 128 -22.02 -13.00 13.33
CA GLU A 128 -22.35 -12.24 14.54
C GLU A 128 -22.26 -13.11 15.81
N THR A 129 -22.74 -14.35 15.74
CA THR A 129 -22.68 -15.28 16.87
C THR A 129 -21.27 -15.74 17.20
N ALA A 130 -20.44 -15.94 16.16
CA ALA A 130 -19.06 -16.41 16.33
C ALA A 130 -18.15 -15.35 16.94
N VAL A 131 -18.36 -14.05 16.61
CA VAL A 131 -17.47 -12.98 17.06
C VAL A 131 -17.94 -12.31 18.35
N ALA A 132 -19.20 -12.51 18.76
CA ALA A 132 -19.81 -11.84 19.90
C ALA A 132 -19.02 -12.04 21.20
N GLY A 133 -18.55 -10.93 21.80
CA GLY A 133 -17.77 -10.91 23.03
C GLY A 133 -16.30 -11.34 22.86
N GLN A 134 -15.84 -11.54 21.63
CA GLN A 134 -14.46 -11.93 21.29
C GLN A 134 -13.83 -10.99 20.26
N GLU A 135 -14.43 -9.83 20.01
CA GLU A 135 -14.06 -8.88 18.94
C GLU A 135 -12.61 -8.41 19.08
N HIS A 136 -12.11 -8.35 20.32
CA HIS A 136 -10.74 -7.92 20.65
C HIS A 136 -9.85 -9.09 21.11
N ALA A 137 -10.06 -10.28 20.56
CA ALA A 137 -9.24 -11.45 20.88
C ALA A 137 -7.76 -11.20 20.60
N ALA A 138 -6.89 -11.68 21.50
CA ALA A 138 -5.45 -11.54 21.31
C ALA A 138 -4.98 -12.27 20.06
N GLU A 139 -4.12 -11.66 19.27
CA GLU A 139 -3.62 -12.22 18.01
C GLU A 139 -3.02 -13.62 18.21
N GLY A 140 -3.42 -14.55 17.36
CA GLY A 140 -3.00 -15.97 17.39
C GLY A 140 -3.69 -16.83 18.44
N SER A 141 -4.58 -16.26 19.30
CA SER A 141 -5.40 -17.03 20.24
C SER A 141 -6.38 -17.97 19.53
N PRO A 142 -6.98 -18.94 20.22
CA PRO A 142 -8.06 -19.76 19.66
C PRO A 142 -9.26 -18.92 19.21
N GLU A 143 -9.60 -17.88 19.96
CA GLU A 143 -10.69 -16.94 19.69
C GLU A 143 -10.39 -16.11 18.44
N ASP A 144 -9.17 -15.58 18.28
CA ASP A 144 -8.74 -14.88 17.08
C ASP A 144 -8.82 -15.78 15.84
N LYS A 145 -8.37 -17.01 15.94
CA LYS A 145 -8.48 -17.99 14.85
C LYS A 145 -9.93 -18.30 14.48
N ALA A 146 -10.82 -18.37 15.46
CA ALA A 146 -12.24 -18.54 15.23
C ALA A 146 -12.87 -17.32 14.55
N ASN A 147 -12.52 -16.12 14.99
CA ASN A 147 -12.92 -14.85 14.39
C ASN A 147 -12.46 -14.73 12.92
N ARG A 148 -11.19 -15.01 12.63
CA ARG A 148 -10.66 -15.01 11.26
C ARG A 148 -11.38 -16.01 10.36
N LYS A 149 -11.71 -17.20 10.88
CA LYS A 149 -12.49 -18.19 10.15
C LYS A 149 -13.92 -17.75 9.88
N ALA A 150 -14.57 -17.10 10.84
CA ALA A 150 -15.90 -16.53 10.65
C ALA A 150 -15.90 -15.42 9.59
N LEU A 151 -14.91 -14.52 9.64
CA LEU A 151 -14.71 -13.47 8.64
C LEU A 151 -14.41 -14.05 7.24
N GLN A 152 -13.61 -15.11 7.16
CA GLN A 152 -13.35 -15.82 5.91
C GLN A 152 -14.64 -16.41 5.31
N ALA A 153 -15.48 -17.03 6.14
CA ALA A 153 -16.74 -17.59 5.67
C ALA A 153 -17.68 -16.49 5.13
N LEU A 154 -17.78 -15.37 5.84
CA LEU A 154 -18.56 -14.21 5.42
C LEU A 154 -18.03 -13.62 4.10
N PHE A 155 -16.72 -13.38 3.99
CA PHE A 155 -16.08 -12.88 2.79
C PHE A 155 -16.25 -13.83 1.60
N SER A 156 -16.11 -15.15 1.83
CA SER A 156 -16.34 -16.17 0.81
C SER A 156 -17.76 -16.11 0.24
N LYS A 157 -18.78 -15.92 1.08
CA LYS A 157 -20.17 -15.78 0.62
C LYS A 157 -20.35 -14.55 -0.27
N LEU A 158 -19.76 -13.43 0.12
CA LEU A 158 -19.79 -12.22 -0.70
C LEU A 158 -19.12 -12.45 -2.05
N MET A 159 -17.90 -12.96 -2.06
CA MET A 159 -17.11 -13.10 -3.30
C MET A 159 -17.67 -14.14 -4.27
N ASN A 160 -18.44 -15.10 -3.78
CA ASN A 160 -19.13 -16.10 -4.59
C ASN A 160 -20.58 -15.73 -4.96
N ALA A 161 -21.03 -14.52 -4.65
CA ALA A 161 -22.34 -14.05 -5.08
C ALA A 161 -22.41 -13.96 -6.61
N SER A 162 -23.55 -14.35 -7.20
CA SER A 162 -23.71 -14.29 -8.65
C SER A 162 -23.70 -12.84 -9.15
N ALA A 163 -23.21 -12.63 -10.37
CA ALA A 163 -23.09 -11.28 -10.97
C ALA A 163 -24.44 -10.53 -10.94
N ASN A 164 -25.55 -11.16 -11.30
CA ASN A 164 -26.88 -10.53 -11.27
C ASN A 164 -27.31 -10.12 -9.85
N ARG A 165 -26.97 -10.93 -8.84
CA ARG A 165 -27.25 -10.62 -7.43
C ARG A 165 -26.41 -9.43 -6.97
N VAL A 166 -25.12 -9.40 -7.33
CA VAL A 166 -24.23 -8.28 -7.02
C VAL A 166 -24.78 -7.01 -7.65
N GLU A 167 -25.10 -7.01 -8.95
CA GLU A 167 -25.59 -5.84 -9.68
C GLU A 167 -26.88 -5.28 -9.08
N ASP A 168 -27.89 -6.13 -8.85
CA ASP A 168 -29.17 -5.70 -8.28
C ASP A 168 -29.04 -5.17 -6.86
N THR A 169 -28.28 -5.87 -6.01
CA THR A 169 -28.11 -5.47 -4.61
C THR A 169 -27.25 -4.20 -4.51
N ALA A 170 -26.21 -4.06 -5.32
CA ALA A 170 -25.37 -2.85 -5.36
C ALA A 170 -26.18 -1.64 -5.86
N ARG A 171 -27.03 -1.80 -6.88
CA ARG A 171 -27.92 -0.73 -7.35
C ARG A 171 -28.79 -0.21 -6.22
N ARG A 172 -29.46 -1.09 -5.44
CA ARG A 172 -30.28 -0.70 -4.29
C ARG A 172 -29.48 -0.04 -3.17
N LEU A 173 -28.27 -0.58 -2.87
CA LEU A 173 -27.35 0.02 -1.92
C LEU A 173 -27.02 1.47 -2.29
N VAL A 174 -26.69 1.72 -3.55
CA VAL A 174 -26.34 3.06 -4.07
C VAL A 174 -27.55 3.99 -4.07
N GLU A 175 -28.73 3.53 -4.51
CA GLU A 175 -29.97 4.30 -4.46
C GLU A 175 -30.31 4.75 -3.03
N ARG A 176 -30.14 3.84 -2.04
CA ARG A 176 -30.39 4.16 -0.64
C ARG A 176 -29.29 5.10 -0.07
N ALA A 177 -28.03 4.87 -0.39
CA ALA A 177 -26.93 5.74 0.03
C ALA A 177 -27.11 7.17 -0.51
N ALA A 178 -27.59 7.32 -1.74
CA ALA A 178 -27.82 8.63 -2.36
C ALA A 178 -29.08 9.34 -1.83
N SER A 179 -30.17 8.60 -1.60
CA SER A 179 -31.46 9.19 -1.21
C SER A 179 -31.67 9.34 0.30
N GLN A 180 -30.93 8.58 1.12
CA GLN A 180 -31.08 8.49 2.56
C GLN A 180 -29.73 8.64 3.27
N SER A 181 -28.83 9.48 2.77
CA SER A 181 -27.47 9.61 3.30
C SER A 181 -27.41 9.92 4.78
N GLU A 182 -28.31 10.77 5.29
CA GLU A 182 -28.37 11.17 6.71
C GLU A 182 -28.69 10.01 7.67
N THR A 183 -29.40 9.00 7.20
CA THR A 183 -29.80 7.82 7.99
C THR A 183 -29.12 6.53 7.52
N PHE A 184 -28.26 6.62 6.50
CA PHE A 184 -27.54 5.48 5.98
C PHE A 184 -26.63 4.87 7.06
N ALA A 185 -26.70 3.55 7.24
CA ALA A 185 -25.97 2.84 8.27
C ALA A 185 -26.10 3.52 9.67
N ALA A 186 -27.33 3.81 10.08
CA ALA A 186 -27.59 4.46 11.37
C ALA A 186 -26.98 3.63 12.53
N GLY A 187 -26.25 4.30 13.42
CA GLY A 187 -25.51 3.66 14.51
C GLY A 187 -24.09 3.22 14.17
N PHE A 188 -23.72 3.17 12.88
CA PHE A 188 -22.36 2.91 12.47
C PHE A 188 -21.48 4.13 12.71
N ALA A 189 -20.33 3.93 13.36
CA ALA A 189 -19.29 4.93 13.52
C ALA A 189 -17.91 4.27 13.42
N TYR A 190 -16.93 5.01 12.88
CA TYR A 190 -15.53 4.61 12.84
C TYR A 190 -14.63 5.81 13.15
N PHE A 191 -13.41 5.51 13.56
CA PHE A 191 -12.45 6.54 13.89
C PHE A 191 -11.68 6.99 12.65
N ASP A 192 -11.60 8.30 12.43
CA ASP A 192 -10.79 8.95 11.42
C ASP A 192 -10.05 10.13 12.06
N GLU A 193 -8.74 10.01 12.23
CA GLU A 193 -7.90 11.05 12.83
C GLU A 193 -7.93 12.39 12.08
N LEU A 194 -8.28 12.36 10.78
CA LEU A 194 -8.36 13.55 9.97
C LEU A 194 -9.72 14.27 10.09
N ALA A 195 -10.64 13.71 10.87
CA ALA A 195 -11.94 14.32 11.07
C ALA A 195 -11.84 15.58 11.93
N GLU A 196 -12.56 16.63 11.55
CA GLU A 196 -12.65 17.88 12.32
C GLU A 196 -13.43 17.70 13.64
N ASP A 197 -14.30 16.70 13.74
CA ASP A 197 -15.19 16.40 14.86
C ASP A 197 -14.69 15.24 15.72
N ASN A 198 -13.60 15.41 16.44
CA ASN A 198 -13.01 14.42 17.35
C ASN A 198 -12.65 13.07 16.72
N GLY A 199 -12.48 13.01 15.40
CA GLY A 199 -12.10 11.79 14.70
C GLY A 199 -13.24 10.81 14.43
N VAL A 200 -14.48 11.11 14.79
CA VAL A 200 -15.63 10.20 14.59
C VAL A 200 -16.28 10.45 13.23
N ARG A 201 -16.38 9.41 12.40
CA ARG A 201 -17.12 9.38 11.14
C ARG A 201 -18.32 8.45 11.25
N ARG A 202 -19.34 8.71 10.45
CA ARG A 202 -20.65 8.04 10.53
C ARG A 202 -21.07 7.45 9.20
N GLY A 203 -22.25 6.83 9.20
CA GLY A 203 -22.86 6.24 8.01
C GLY A 203 -23.02 7.21 6.84
N THR A 204 -23.22 8.51 7.10
CA THR A 204 -23.28 9.55 6.06
C THR A 204 -21.99 9.62 5.22
N ASP A 205 -20.82 9.57 5.88
CA ASP A 205 -19.52 9.57 5.16
C ASP A 205 -19.36 8.31 4.31
N LEU A 206 -19.81 7.18 4.84
CA LEU A 206 -19.82 5.91 4.12
C LEU A 206 -20.77 5.95 2.90
N ALA A 207 -21.94 6.58 3.04
CA ALA A 207 -22.88 6.78 1.93
C ALA A 207 -22.25 7.61 0.81
N HIS A 208 -21.56 8.69 1.14
CA HIS A 208 -20.84 9.53 0.18
C HIS A 208 -19.71 8.75 -0.50
N LEU A 209 -18.95 7.97 0.24
CA LEU A 209 -17.88 7.12 -0.32
C LEU A 209 -18.44 6.09 -1.31
N ILE A 210 -19.49 5.36 -0.93
CA ILE A 210 -20.17 4.37 -1.79
C ILE A 210 -20.67 5.02 -3.07
N THR A 211 -21.37 6.15 -2.96
CA THR A 211 -21.91 6.88 -4.11
C THR A 211 -20.80 7.34 -5.05
N ARG A 212 -19.71 7.90 -4.50
CA ARG A 212 -18.54 8.32 -5.27
C ARG A 212 -17.86 7.15 -5.98
N LEU A 213 -17.62 6.03 -5.30
CA LEU A 213 -17.00 4.84 -5.90
C LEU A 213 -17.89 4.22 -6.98
N ASN A 214 -19.21 4.25 -6.81
CA ASN A 214 -20.15 3.77 -7.84
C ASN A 214 -20.09 4.58 -9.15
N THR A 215 -19.77 5.87 -9.10
CA THR A 215 -19.56 6.66 -10.34
C THR A 215 -18.37 6.16 -11.15
N GLN A 216 -17.41 5.53 -10.51
CA GLN A 216 -16.18 5.01 -11.14
C GLN A 216 -16.31 3.53 -11.54
N PHE A 217 -17.06 2.75 -10.78
CA PHE A 217 -17.29 1.31 -10.94
C PHE A 217 -18.76 0.99 -10.65
N PRO A 218 -19.66 1.22 -11.63
CA PRO A 218 -21.08 1.04 -11.42
C PRO A 218 -21.43 -0.37 -10.97
N ASN A 219 -22.16 -0.47 -9.86
CA ASN A 219 -22.69 -1.72 -9.30
C ASN A 219 -21.65 -2.83 -9.09
N ASP A 220 -20.37 -2.46 -8.86
CA ASP A 220 -19.30 -3.42 -8.66
C ASP A 220 -19.34 -4.02 -7.24
N ILE A 221 -18.90 -5.28 -7.12
CA ILE A 221 -18.77 -5.99 -5.83
C ILE A 221 -17.83 -5.25 -4.86
N GLY A 222 -16.92 -4.43 -5.37
CA GLY A 222 -16.02 -3.58 -4.59
C GLY A 222 -16.73 -2.60 -3.66
N LEU A 223 -17.99 -2.24 -3.95
CA LEU A 223 -18.81 -1.42 -3.06
C LEU A 223 -19.08 -2.13 -1.73
N PHE A 224 -19.23 -3.46 -1.75
CA PHE A 224 -19.39 -4.30 -0.57
C PHE A 224 -18.04 -4.69 0.03
N CYS A 225 -17.18 -5.37 -0.75
CA CYS A 225 -15.92 -5.90 -0.19
C CYS A 225 -14.95 -4.79 0.23
N GLY A 226 -14.87 -3.67 -0.47
CA GLY A 226 -14.07 -2.50 -0.08
C GLY A 226 -14.83 -1.58 0.88
N GLY A 227 -15.95 -1.04 0.44
CA GLY A 227 -16.71 -0.03 1.18
C GLY A 227 -17.20 -0.50 2.55
N LEU A 228 -17.65 -1.75 2.69
CA LEU A 228 -18.25 -2.27 3.92
C LEU A 228 -17.32 -3.17 4.73
N LEU A 229 -16.38 -3.88 4.12
CA LEU A 229 -15.52 -4.83 4.84
C LEU A 229 -14.10 -4.32 5.12
N LEU A 230 -13.55 -3.41 4.31
CA LEU A 230 -12.20 -2.93 4.52
C LEU A 230 -12.16 -1.60 5.29
N ASN A 231 -11.08 -1.38 6.03
CA ASN A 231 -10.79 -0.09 6.62
C ASN A 231 -10.66 0.98 5.53
N TYR A 232 -11.31 2.11 5.71
CA TYR A 232 -11.09 3.31 4.92
C TYR A 232 -10.03 4.16 5.61
N VAL A 233 -8.86 4.22 4.98
CA VAL A 233 -7.67 4.89 5.51
C VAL A 233 -7.51 6.23 4.81
N ARG A 234 -7.24 7.28 5.60
CA ARG A 234 -6.84 8.60 5.11
C ARG A 234 -5.46 8.93 5.65
N LEU A 235 -4.60 9.47 4.78
CA LEU A 235 -3.24 9.87 5.13
C LEU A 235 -3.02 11.34 4.78
N TYR A 236 -2.38 12.07 5.69
CA TYR A 236 -1.77 13.38 5.41
C TYR A 236 -0.42 13.22 4.70
N PRO A 237 0.07 14.27 4.01
CA PRO A 237 1.42 14.28 3.48
C PRO A 237 2.47 13.91 4.53
N GLY A 238 3.31 12.91 4.21
CA GLY A 238 4.31 12.35 5.12
C GLY A 238 3.82 11.20 6.02
N GLU A 239 2.52 10.90 6.06
CA GLU A 239 2.04 9.66 6.67
C GLU A 239 2.18 8.49 5.69
N ALA A 240 2.39 7.30 6.23
CA ALA A 240 2.60 6.09 5.43
C ALA A 240 1.81 4.89 5.95
N MET A 241 1.53 3.95 5.07
CA MET A 241 1.00 2.63 5.42
C MET A 241 1.81 1.52 4.77
N PHE A 242 1.92 0.38 5.45
CA PHE A 242 2.55 -0.82 4.95
C PHE A 242 1.50 -1.86 4.60
N LEU A 243 1.52 -2.31 3.36
CA LEU A 243 0.59 -3.27 2.77
C LEU A 243 1.23 -4.65 2.80
N ARG A 244 0.89 -5.43 3.82
CA ARG A 244 1.46 -6.76 4.05
C ARG A 244 1.00 -7.73 2.97
N ALA A 245 1.82 -8.74 2.73
CA ALA A 245 1.38 -9.89 1.94
C ALA A 245 0.08 -10.47 2.51
N LYS A 246 -0.85 -10.85 1.63
CA LYS A 246 -2.16 -11.44 1.94
C LYS A 246 -3.15 -10.51 2.66
N ASP A 247 -2.87 -9.21 2.78
CA ASP A 247 -3.85 -8.24 3.28
C ASP A 247 -4.51 -7.50 2.09
N PRO A 248 -5.85 -7.40 2.07
CA PRO A 248 -6.56 -6.75 0.98
C PRO A 248 -6.45 -5.22 1.09
N HIS A 249 -6.21 -4.56 -0.04
CA HIS A 249 -6.06 -3.10 -0.09
C HIS A 249 -6.48 -2.52 -1.43
N ALA A 250 -6.66 -1.19 -1.46
CA ALA A 250 -6.83 -0.43 -2.70
C ALA A 250 -6.45 1.04 -2.49
N TYR A 251 -5.89 1.68 -3.52
CA TYR A 251 -5.69 3.12 -3.56
C TYR A 251 -6.90 3.79 -4.19
N ILE A 252 -7.46 4.81 -3.54
CA ILE A 252 -8.71 5.45 -3.95
C ILE A 252 -8.45 6.80 -4.60
N SER A 253 -7.65 7.66 -3.96
CA SER A 253 -7.29 8.98 -4.49
C SER A 253 -6.06 9.57 -3.81
N GLY A 254 -5.42 10.55 -4.44
CA GLY A 254 -4.24 11.26 -3.95
C GLY A 254 -2.95 10.87 -4.66
N ASP A 255 -1.86 11.57 -4.31
CA ASP A 255 -0.53 11.31 -4.85
C ASP A 255 0.33 10.65 -3.78
N ILE A 256 1.03 9.59 -4.14
CA ILE A 256 1.87 8.81 -3.23
C ILE A 256 3.23 8.49 -3.82
N ILE A 257 4.18 8.28 -2.94
CA ILE A 257 5.36 7.47 -3.18
C ILE A 257 4.96 6.02 -2.88
N GLU A 258 5.12 5.14 -3.87
CA GLU A 258 4.99 3.70 -3.69
C GLU A 258 6.36 3.04 -3.80
N CYS A 259 6.73 2.24 -2.82
CA CYS A 259 7.85 1.31 -2.91
C CYS A 259 7.35 -0.10 -2.64
N MET A 260 7.78 -1.05 -3.44
CA MET A 260 7.31 -2.43 -3.37
C MET A 260 8.41 -3.41 -3.74
N ALA A 261 8.33 -4.64 -3.26
CA ALA A 261 9.19 -5.71 -3.78
C ALA A 261 8.92 -5.95 -5.26
N ALA A 262 9.94 -6.35 -5.99
CA ALA A 262 9.86 -6.55 -7.44
C ALA A 262 9.01 -7.80 -7.76
N SER A 263 7.72 -7.60 -8.00
CA SER A 263 6.76 -8.63 -8.41
C SER A 263 5.56 -8.03 -9.13
N ASP A 264 4.94 -8.79 -10.05
CA ASP A 264 3.71 -8.45 -10.74
C ASP A 264 2.50 -9.27 -10.26
N ASN A 265 2.67 -10.11 -9.25
CA ASN A 265 1.62 -10.98 -8.73
C ASN A 265 0.48 -10.19 -8.06
N VAL A 266 -0.76 -10.37 -8.55
CA VAL A 266 -1.95 -9.65 -8.09
C VAL A 266 -3.16 -10.57 -8.06
N VAL A 267 -3.81 -10.73 -6.90
CA VAL A 267 -5.10 -11.40 -6.75
C VAL A 267 -6.18 -10.35 -6.48
N ARG A 268 -7.15 -10.22 -7.39
CA ARG A 268 -8.12 -9.10 -7.38
C ARG A 268 -9.44 -9.49 -6.76
N ALA A 269 -10.06 -8.55 -6.03
CA ALA A 269 -11.37 -8.71 -5.41
C ALA A 269 -12.48 -7.88 -6.11
N GLY A 270 -12.24 -6.59 -6.36
CA GLY A 270 -13.25 -5.69 -6.91
C GLY A 270 -12.66 -4.48 -7.63
N PHE A 271 -13.51 -3.58 -8.11
CA PHE A 271 -13.16 -2.38 -8.89
C PHE A 271 -12.31 -2.72 -10.12
N THR A 272 -12.64 -3.79 -10.79
CA THR A 272 -11.87 -4.27 -11.93
C THR A 272 -12.69 -5.17 -12.86
N PRO A 273 -12.56 -5.01 -14.20
CA PRO A 273 -13.05 -5.99 -15.15
C PRO A 273 -12.07 -7.16 -15.40
N LYS A 274 -10.86 -7.10 -14.81
CA LYS A 274 -9.83 -8.13 -15.00
C LYS A 274 -10.17 -9.40 -14.24
N PHE A 275 -9.49 -10.50 -14.58
CA PHE A 275 -9.62 -11.81 -13.93
C PHE A 275 -9.53 -11.69 -12.40
N LYS A 276 -10.45 -12.37 -11.73
CA LYS A 276 -10.53 -12.50 -10.28
C LYS A 276 -10.44 -13.98 -9.91
N ASP A 277 -9.37 -14.36 -9.25
CA ASP A 277 -9.17 -15.72 -8.73
C ASP A 277 -9.77 -15.79 -7.32
N VAL A 278 -11.09 -16.02 -7.26
CA VAL A 278 -11.85 -15.98 -6.01
C VAL A 278 -11.41 -17.06 -5.04
N ASP A 279 -11.11 -18.26 -5.51
CA ASP A 279 -10.70 -19.38 -4.65
C ASP A 279 -9.36 -19.08 -3.97
N ASN A 280 -8.37 -18.66 -4.74
CA ASN A 280 -7.08 -18.23 -4.19
C ASN A 280 -7.22 -16.99 -3.31
N LEU A 281 -8.02 -16.01 -3.71
CA LEU A 281 -8.28 -14.82 -2.89
C LEU A 281 -8.82 -15.20 -1.50
N VAL A 282 -9.90 -15.97 -1.46
CA VAL A 282 -10.55 -16.38 -0.19
C VAL A 282 -9.64 -17.21 0.68
N SER A 283 -8.86 -18.12 0.08
CA SER A 283 -8.01 -19.04 0.84
C SER A 283 -6.74 -18.39 1.38
N MET A 284 -6.21 -17.36 0.71
CA MET A 284 -4.89 -16.80 1.03
C MET A 284 -4.91 -15.67 2.05
N LEU A 285 -6.03 -14.92 2.20
CA LEU A 285 -6.05 -13.71 3.04
C LEU A 285 -5.78 -14.03 4.52
N THR A 286 -5.16 -13.08 5.22
CA THR A 286 -4.85 -13.19 6.65
C THR A 286 -6.10 -13.10 7.52
N TYR A 287 -7.14 -12.41 7.02
CA TYR A 287 -8.33 -12.03 7.78
C TYR A 287 -8.02 -11.28 9.06
N SER A 288 -6.92 -10.52 9.07
CA SER A 288 -6.60 -9.55 10.14
C SER A 288 -7.63 -8.43 10.13
N TYR A 289 -8.15 -8.09 11.32
CA TYR A 289 -9.24 -7.13 11.50
C TYR A 289 -8.86 -5.97 12.44
N ASN A 290 -7.64 -5.48 12.26
CA ASN A 290 -7.07 -4.42 13.08
C ASN A 290 -7.63 -3.03 12.73
N PRO A 291 -7.70 -2.10 13.68
CA PRO A 291 -8.15 -0.73 13.44
C PRO A 291 -7.19 0.03 12.52
N VAL A 292 -7.68 1.15 11.95
CA VAL A 292 -6.92 2.01 11.00
C VAL A 292 -5.56 2.43 11.56
N LEU A 293 -5.48 2.76 12.85
CA LEU A 293 -4.22 3.21 13.48
C LEU A 293 -3.09 2.19 13.37
N GLU A 294 -3.41 0.92 13.41
CA GLU A 294 -2.43 -0.17 13.28
C GLU A 294 -1.99 -0.43 11.83
N GLN A 295 -2.67 0.16 10.87
CA GLN A 295 -2.29 0.10 9.45
C GLN A 295 -1.22 1.15 9.10
N LYS A 296 -1.11 2.22 9.90
CA LYS A 296 -0.14 3.30 9.67
C LYS A 296 1.26 2.91 10.15
N MET A 297 2.26 3.35 9.42
CA MET A 297 3.66 3.23 9.82
C MET A 297 4.07 4.39 10.71
N LYS A 298 4.96 4.10 11.67
CA LYS A 298 5.65 5.15 12.43
C LYS A 298 6.88 5.59 11.67
N PRO A 299 6.98 6.87 11.29
CA PRO A 299 8.22 7.41 10.74
C PRO A 299 9.32 7.41 11.82
N LEU A 300 10.56 7.13 11.39
CA LEU A 300 11.73 7.05 12.27
C LEU A 300 12.75 8.16 11.94
N PRO A 301 13.50 8.68 12.90
CA PRO A 301 14.63 9.55 12.60
C PRO A 301 15.71 8.77 11.84
N PHE A 302 16.44 9.45 10.93
CA PHE A 302 17.56 8.85 10.20
C PHE A 302 18.89 9.51 10.61
N PRO A 303 19.63 8.98 11.60
CA PRO A 303 20.82 9.64 12.17
C PRO A 303 22.02 9.73 11.21
N ARG A 304 22.00 9.01 10.10
CA ARG A 304 23.04 9.02 9.05
C ARG A 304 22.87 10.17 8.04
N ALA A 305 21.88 11.04 8.25
CA ALA A 305 21.71 12.27 7.50
C ALA A 305 21.51 13.44 8.46
N HIS A 306 22.16 14.58 8.19
CA HIS A 306 22.07 15.75 9.05
C HIS A 306 22.26 17.04 8.26
N ALA A 307 21.64 18.11 8.74
CA ALA A 307 21.88 19.44 8.22
C ALA A 307 23.33 19.89 8.51
N THR A 308 24.02 20.37 7.50
CA THR A 308 25.33 21.01 7.63
C THR A 308 25.22 22.52 7.70
N ASN A 309 24.13 23.07 7.15
CA ASN A 309 23.73 24.47 7.30
C ASN A 309 22.21 24.60 7.10
N GLY A 310 21.57 25.55 7.80
CA GLY A 310 20.14 25.79 7.70
C GLY A 310 19.30 24.67 8.32
N SER A 311 18.08 24.48 7.82
CA SER A 311 17.13 23.49 8.32
C SER A 311 16.93 22.36 7.30
N ALA A 312 17.24 21.14 7.72
CA ALA A 312 16.95 19.91 6.97
C ALA A 312 16.42 18.84 7.92
N GLU A 313 15.42 18.10 7.49
CA GLU A 313 14.82 16.99 8.19
C GLU A 313 14.91 15.72 7.33
N PHE A 314 15.23 14.60 7.97
CA PHE A 314 15.28 13.29 7.30
C PHE A 314 14.46 12.28 8.08
N ILE A 315 13.51 11.63 7.38
CA ILE A 315 12.54 10.70 7.95
C ILE A 315 12.69 9.36 7.24
N LEU A 316 12.89 8.30 8.04
CA LEU A 316 12.98 6.92 7.53
C LEU A 316 11.64 6.21 7.65
N TYR A 317 11.20 5.61 6.55
CA TYR A 317 10.11 4.64 6.49
C TYR A 317 10.72 3.26 6.25
N ASP A 318 10.74 2.43 7.29
CA ASP A 318 11.39 1.12 7.31
C ASP A 318 10.36 0.02 7.59
N PRO A 319 9.76 -0.57 6.54
CA PRO A 319 8.83 -1.67 6.71
C PRO A 319 9.56 -2.95 7.18
N PRO A 320 8.85 -3.92 7.81
CA PRO A 320 9.47 -5.14 8.34
C PRO A 320 9.77 -6.18 7.23
N ILE A 321 10.50 -5.74 6.20
CA ILE A 321 10.93 -6.55 5.05
C ILE A 321 12.37 -6.16 4.68
N ALA A 322 13.03 -7.02 3.92
CA ALA A 322 14.45 -6.83 3.58
C ALA A 322 14.68 -6.10 2.25
N GLU A 323 13.65 -6.02 1.41
CA GLU A 323 13.76 -5.58 0.01
C GLU A 323 13.99 -4.08 -0.12
N PHE A 324 13.43 -3.26 0.78
CA PHE A 324 13.55 -1.80 0.70
C PHE A 324 13.24 -1.06 2.00
N ALA A 325 13.76 0.15 2.09
CA ALA A 325 13.30 1.24 2.93
C ALA A 325 13.24 2.54 2.11
N VAL A 326 12.56 3.57 2.61
CA VAL A 326 12.49 4.89 1.96
C VAL A 326 12.90 5.98 2.93
N LEU A 327 13.78 6.88 2.48
CA LEU A 327 14.20 8.07 3.20
C LEU A 327 13.55 9.29 2.54
N GLU A 328 12.76 10.05 3.30
CA GLU A 328 12.28 11.38 2.92
C GLU A 328 13.27 12.42 3.41
N GLY A 329 13.67 13.35 2.55
CA GLY A 329 14.49 14.52 2.89
C GLY A 329 13.74 15.80 2.59
N LYS A 330 13.63 16.68 3.57
CA LYS A 330 13.04 18.03 3.47
C LYS A 330 14.09 19.06 3.83
N LEU A 331 14.43 19.93 2.90
CA LEU A 331 15.39 21.00 3.10
C LEU A 331 14.73 22.35 2.84
N GLU A 332 14.88 23.28 3.77
CA GLU A 332 14.46 24.67 3.57
C GLU A 332 15.38 25.40 2.59
N PRO A 333 14.96 26.51 1.96
CA PRO A 333 15.80 27.26 1.05
C PRO A 333 17.16 27.62 1.65
N THR A 334 18.24 27.41 0.87
CA THR A 334 19.65 27.64 1.25
C THR A 334 20.22 26.63 2.28
N ALA A 335 19.43 25.67 2.70
CA ALA A 335 19.92 24.60 3.57
C ALA A 335 20.84 23.64 2.81
N THR A 336 21.84 23.14 3.52
CA THR A 336 22.72 22.06 3.06
C THR A 336 22.70 20.89 4.04
N ALA A 337 22.82 19.69 3.52
CA ALA A 337 22.82 18.48 4.33
C ALA A 337 23.80 17.45 3.77
N ALA A 338 24.38 16.66 4.65
CA ALA A 338 25.18 15.48 4.32
C ALA A 338 24.40 14.21 4.61
N VAL A 339 24.46 13.25 3.70
CA VAL A 339 23.90 11.91 3.85
C VAL A 339 25.01 10.89 3.66
N GLU A 340 25.23 10.04 4.66
CA GLU A 340 26.24 8.98 4.61
C GLU A 340 25.98 8.00 3.46
N GLY A 341 27.04 7.33 3.00
CA GLY A 341 26.92 6.26 2.02
C GLY A 341 26.10 5.08 2.56
N LEU A 342 25.08 4.68 1.83
CA LEU A 342 24.27 3.50 2.13
C LEU A 342 24.98 2.24 1.64
N ALA A 343 24.89 1.13 2.37
CA ALA A 343 25.59 -0.10 2.01
C ALA A 343 25.06 -0.77 0.72
N GLY A 344 23.86 -0.41 0.29
CA GLY A 344 23.27 -0.90 -0.95
C GLY A 344 22.90 0.22 -1.92
N PRO A 345 22.42 -0.14 -3.10
CA PRO A 345 21.98 0.79 -4.14
C PRO A 345 20.71 1.54 -3.74
N SER A 346 20.53 2.70 -4.33
CA SER A 346 19.34 3.51 -4.09
C SER A 346 18.91 4.31 -5.31
N ILE A 347 17.61 4.66 -5.32
CA ILE A 347 17.03 5.59 -6.30
C ILE A 347 16.41 6.77 -5.54
N LEU A 348 16.88 7.97 -5.85
CA LEU A 348 16.35 9.22 -5.32
C LEU A 348 15.46 9.88 -6.36
N ILE A 349 14.30 10.38 -5.94
CA ILE A 349 13.46 11.30 -6.74
C ILE A 349 13.25 12.62 -5.99
N THR A 350 13.29 13.72 -6.72
CA THR A 350 12.86 15.04 -6.24
C THR A 350 11.39 15.23 -6.59
N THR A 351 10.55 15.49 -5.60
CA THR A 351 9.11 15.73 -5.80
C THR A 351 8.73 17.21 -5.75
N GLU A 352 9.51 18.04 -5.08
CA GLU A 352 9.24 19.47 -4.92
C GLU A 352 10.56 20.26 -4.90
N GLY A 353 10.55 21.46 -5.48
CA GLY A 353 11.62 22.45 -5.42
C GLY A 353 12.80 22.18 -6.33
N ALA A 354 13.90 22.87 -6.03
CA ALA A 354 15.14 22.82 -6.79
C ALA A 354 16.36 22.87 -5.87
N GLY A 355 17.49 22.34 -6.37
CA GLY A 355 18.74 22.30 -5.62
C GLY A 355 19.83 21.56 -6.39
N LYS A 356 20.79 21.03 -5.65
CA LYS A 356 21.89 20.24 -6.19
C LYS A 356 22.18 19.05 -5.28
N ILE A 357 22.64 17.96 -5.87
CA ILE A 357 23.26 16.84 -5.18
C ILE A 357 24.69 16.66 -5.69
N SER A 358 25.62 16.44 -4.79
CA SER A 358 27.01 16.26 -5.15
C SER A 358 27.67 15.11 -4.41
N THR A 359 28.66 14.48 -5.04
CA THR A 359 29.50 13.45 -4.50
C THR A 359 30.83 13.39 -5.23
N GLN A 360 31.96 13.31 -4.52
CA GLN A 360 33.32 13.08 -5.04
C GLN A 360 33.65 13.79 -6.39
N GLY A 361 33.25 15.06 -6.51
CA GLY A 361 33.54 15.89 -7.69
C GLY A 361 32.48 15.82 -8.81
N THR A 362 31.41 15.05 -8.64
CA THR A 362 30.24 15.06 -9.53
C THR A 362 29.13 15.89 -8.88
N GLU A 363 28.57 16.83 -9.64
CA GLU A 363 27.42 17.65 -9.22
C GLU A 363 26.27 17.48 -10.22
N ILE A 364 25.06 17.28 -9.72
CA ILE A 364 23.84 17.14 -10.51
C ILE A 364 22.81 18.14 -9.99
N THR A 365 22.23 18.93 -10.89
CA THR A 365 21.10 19.81 -10.57
C THR A 365 19.84 19.02 -10.33
N LEU A 366 19.12 19.35 -9.25
CA LEU A 366 17.84 18.78 -8.88
C LEU A 366 16.70 19.74 -9.20
N HIS A 367 15.63 19.21 -9.73
CA HIS A 367 14.34 19.87 -9.87
C HIS A 367 13.24 18.81 -9.71
N ALA A 368 12.00 19.23 -9.49
CA ALA A 368 10.86 18.29 -9.42
C ALA A 368 10.86 17.37 -10.67
N GLY A 369 10.82 16.05 -10.43
CA GLY A 369 10.93 15.01 -11.45
C GLY A 369 12.35 14.50 -11.72
N SER A 370 13.41 15.08 -11.13
CA SER A 370 14.77 14.54 -11.20
C SER A 370 14.86 13.18 -10.53
N VAL A 371 15.39 12.18 -11.22
CA VAL A 371 15.60 10.81 -10.71
C VAL A 371 17.06 10.44 -10.84
N ILE A 372 17.66 9.98 -9.74
CA ILE A 372 19.08 9.66 -9.66
C ILE A 372 19.26 8.26 -9.06
N PHE A 373 20.07 7.44 -9.73
CA PHE A 373 20.61 6.20 -9.15
C PHE A 373 21.90 6.53 -8.38
N ILE A 374 22.01 6.03 -7.16
CA ILE A 374 23.19 6.22 -6.31
C ILE A 374 23.74 4.85 -5.94
N ALA A 375 25.01 4.60 -6.32
CA ALA A 375 25.69 3.34 -6.08
C ALA A 375 25.96 3.10 -4.58
N PRO A 376 26.16 1.83 -4.16
CA PRO A 376 26.51 1.48 -2.77
C PRO A 376 27.72 2.26 -2.27
N GLY A 377 27.69 2.61 -0.98
CA GLY A 377 28.79 3.28 -0.30
C GLY A 377 29.03 4.75 -0.68
N THR A 378 28.20 5.32 -1.55
CA THR A 378 28.36 6.69 -2.04
C THR A 378 27.73 7.71 -1.08
N PRO A 379 28.52 8.53 -0.35
CA PRO A 379 27.99 9.65 0.42
C PRO A 379 27.57 10.77 -0.53
N VAL A 380 26.56 11.54 -0.14
CA VAL A 380 26.07 12.66 -0.93
C VAL A 380 25.86 13.90 -0.08
N ASP A 381 26.16 15.06 -0.64
CA ASP A 381 25.79 16.36 -0.12
C ASP A 381 24.64 16.91 -0.94
N ILE A 382 23.67 17.51 -0.26
CA ILE A 382 22.47 18.08 -0.89
C ILE A 382 22.41 19.57 -0.51
N GLU A 383 22.21 20.44 -1.49
CA GLU A 383 22.02 21.87 -1.34
C GLU A 383 20.67 22.27 -1.93
N ALA A 384 19.84 22.91 -1.16
CA ALA A 384 18.53 23.42 -1.59
C ALA A 384 18.64 24.88 -2.06
N SER A 385 18.22 25.17 -3.28
CA SER A 385 18.05 26.56 -3.75
C SER A 385 16.64 27.10 -3.47
N GLU A 386 15.66 26.19 -3.40
CA GLU A 386 14.29 26.42 -2.98
C GLU A 386 13.93 25.37 -1.91
N ARG A 387 12.73 25.42 -1.34
CA ARG A 387 12.27 24.31 -0.50
C ARG A 387 12.32 23.01 -1.31
N LEU A 388 13.13 22.06 -0.87
CA LEU A 388 13.42 20.83 -1.62
C LEU A 388 12.88 19.63 -0.88
N VAL A 389 12.08 18.79 -1.57
CA VAL A 389 11.62 17.52 -1.05
C VAL A 389 12.10 16.38 -1.93
N THR A 390 12.76 15.41 -1.30
CA THR A 390 13.29 14.21 -1.97
C THR A 390 12.79 12.95 -1.29
N TYR A 391 12.62 11.87 -2.06
CA TYR A 391 12.40 10.52 -1.56
C TYR A 391 13.47 9.62 -2.14
N ARG A 392 14.10 8.81 -1.30
CA ARG A 392 15.18 7.89 -1.69
C ARG A 392 14.84 6.47 -1.26
N ALA A 393 14.43 5.62 -2.19
CA ALA A 393 14.28 4.18 -1.95
C ALA A 393 15.65 3.52 -1.98
N PHE A 394 15.91 2.61 -1.03
CA PHE A 394 17.18 1.91 -0.91
C PHE A 394 17.00 0.53 -0.29
N VAL A 395 18.00 -0.32 -0.45
CA VAL A 395 18.10 -1.62 0.21
C VAL A 395 19.43 -1.71 0.95
N GLU A 396 19.40 -2.21 2.18
CA GLU A 396 20.60 -2.57 2.94
C GLU A 396 20.41 -3.94 3.56
N VAL A 397 21.37 -4.82 3.34
CA VAL A 397 21.39 -6.15 3.94
C VAL A 397 22.33 -6.12 5.14
N SER A 398 21.77 -6.25 6.34
CA SER A 398 22.56 -6.42 7.56
C SER A 398 22.70 -7.90 7.93
N PRO A 399 23.68 -8.29 8.75
CA PRO A 399 23.77 -9.65 9.29
C PRO A 399 22.50 -10.10 10.06
N GLU A 400 21.71 -9.16 10.53
CA GLU A 400 20.45 -9.39 11.25
C GLU A 400 19.21 -9.35 10.33
N THR A 401 19.39 -9.06 9.04
CA THR A 401 18.27 -9.00 8.07
C THR A 401 17.67 -10.39 7.92
N LYS A 402 16.42 -10.53 8.32
CA LYS A 402 15.65 -11.76 8.12
C LYS A 402 15.18 -11.79 6.66
N LEU A 403 15.74 -12.69 5.87
CA LEU A 403 15.33 -13.00 4.50
C LEU A 403 14.15 -13.97 4.46
#